data_3efcfa8ffa51a368b9feee6541d0a820
#
_entry.id   3efcfa8ffa51a368b9feee6541d0a820
#
_cell.length_a   1.000
_cell.length_b   1.000
_cell.length_c   1.000
_cell.angle_alpha   90.00
_cell.angle_beta   90.00
_cell.angle_gamma   90.00
#
_symmetry.space_group_name_H-M   'P 1'
#
loop_
_entity.id
_entity.type
_entity.pdbx_description
1 polymer ?
#
loop_
_entity_poly.entity_id
_entity_poly.type
_entity_poly.pdbx_seq_one_letter_code
_entity_poly.pdbx_strand_id
1 'polypeptide(L)'
;MAEASQTESELLDRAQGGDAEAYGELIRRNQDYIYNAVYHLVGSVPDAEDLAQDVFVKAFKAIDRFRRQSRFSTWLYGIMLNTVRNHWRRKRTIYSLDAVGGEDSPSPDPESDADGPAEMAQRRERVRAV
;
A
#
# COMPACT_ATOMS: atom_id res chain seq x y z
N MET A 1 -27.30 3.61 -13.73
CA MET A 1 -27.27 3.31 -13.49
C MET A 1 -26.79 2.45 -12.86
N ALA A 2 -27.10 2.23 -12.50
CA ALA A 2 -26.79 1.43 -11.73
C ALA A 2 -25.74 0.78 -12.01
N GLU A 3 -25.68 0.59 -12.83
CA GLU A 3 -24.77 0.00 -13.21
C GLU A 3 -23.67 0.41 -12.77
N ALA A 4 -23.61 1.33 -12.61
CA ALA A 4 -22.48 1.83 -12.25
C ALA A 4 -21.97 1.29 -11.07
N SER A 5 -22.64 0.84 -10.21
CA SER A 5 -22.12 0.60 -8.97
C SER A 5 -21.87 -0.81 -8.71
N GLN A 6 -20.83 -1.36 -9.18
CA GLN A 6 -20.44 -2.68 -8.80
C GLN A 6 -19.98 -2.69 -7.37
N THR A 7 -20.26 -3.75 -6.67
CA THR A 7 -19.82 -3.86 -5.29
C THR A 7 -18.32 -4.12 -5.25
N GLU A 8 -17.74 -3.86 -4.10
CA GLU A 8 -16.33 -4.13 -3.94
C GLU A 8 -16.04 -5.61 -4.17
N SER A 9 -16.92 -6.47 -3.68
CA SER A 9 -16.74 -7.90 -3.85
C SER A 9 -16.71 -8.29 -5.33
N GLU A 10 -17.62 -7.72 -6.11
CA GLU A 10 -17.64 -8.01 -7.54
C GLU A 10 -16.38 -7.54 -8.22
N LEU A 11 -15.93 -6.36 -7.86
CA LEU A 11 -14.71 -5.83 -8.45
C LEU A 11 -13.49 -6.65 -8.03
N LEU A 12 -13.47 -7.11 -6.80
CA LEU A 12 -12.37 -7.94 -6.35
C LEU A 12 -12.35 -9.28 -7.09
N ASP A 13 -13.51 -9.86 -7.30
CA ASP A 13 -13.57 -11.11 -8.06
C ASP A 13 -12.94 -10.91 -9.43
N ARG A 14 -13.31 -9.85 -10.10
CA ARG A 14 -12.80 -9.59 -11.44
C ARG A 14 -11.33 -9.24 -11.43
N ALA A 15 -10.92 -8.40 -10.49
CA ALA A 15 -9.52 -7.97 -10.42
C ALA A 15 -8.60 -9.14 -10.11
N GLN A 16 -9.04 -10.01 -9.22
CA GLN A 16 -8.23 -11.18 -8.88
C GLN A 16 -8.16 -12.16 -10.03
N GLY A 17 -9.10 -12.07 -10.94
CA GLY A 17 -9.06 -12.88 -12.15
C GLY A 17 -8.29 -12.24 -13.29
N GLY A 18 -7.71 -11.09 -13.06
CA GLY A 18 -6.88 -10.46 -14.07
C GLY A 18 -7.51 -9.29 -14.80
N ASP A 19 -8.68 -8.83 -14.35
CA ASP A 19 -9.38 -7.74 -15.02
C ASP A 19 -8.79 -6.42 -14.54
N ALA A 20 -7.96 -5.80 -15.37
CA ALA A 20 -7.30 -4.55 -15.00
C ALA A 20 -8.27 -3.40 -14.83
N GLU A 21 -9.38 -3.43 -15.55
CA GLU A 21 -10.35 -2.39 -15.42
C GLU A 21 -11.02 -2.42 -14.06
N ALA A 22 -11.31 -3.62 -13.57
CA ALA A 22 -11.91 -3.75 -12.25
C ALA A 22 -10.93 -3.27 -11.19
N TYR A 23 -9.66 -3.57 -11.36
CA TYR A 23 -8.65 -3.08 -10.44
C TYR A 23 -8.60 -1.56 -10.47
N GLY A 24 -8.66 -0.98 -11.65
CA GLY A 24 -8.65 0.47 -11.78
C GLY A 24 -9.79 1.11 -11.03
N GLU A 25 -10.96 0.49 -11.05
CA GLU A 25 -12.09 1.03 -10.32
C GLU A 25 -11.88 0.92 -8.81
N LEU A 26 -11.32 -0.16 -8.34
CA LEU A 26 -11.00 -0.30 -6.93
C LEU A 26 -10.03 0.79 -6.49
N ILE A 27 -9.06 1.10 -7.32
CA ILE A 27 -8.10 2.14 -6.98
C ILE A 27 -8.77 3.51 -7.02
N ARG A 28 -9.60 3.77 -8.00
CA ARG A 28 -10.29 5.07 -8.07
C ARG A 28 -11.10 5.33 -6.81
N ARG A 29 -11.70 4.30 -6.25
CA ARG A 29 -12.50 4.45 -5.04
C ARG A 29 -11.67 4.71 -3.80
N ASN A 30 -10.37 4.41 -3.87
CA ASN A 30 -9.50 4.52 -2.71
C ASN A 30 -8.35 5.50 -2.87
N GLN A 31 -8.20 6.09 -4.06
CA GLN A 31 -6.98 6.85 -4.32
C GLN A 31 -6.86 8.10 -3.46
N ASP A 32 -7.95 8.81 -3.23
CA ASP A 32 -7.89 10.02 -2.42
C ASP A 32 -7.55 9.66 -0.99
N TYR A 33 -8.13 8.59 -0.50
CA TYR A 33 -7.88 8.14 0.84
C TYR A 33 -6.38 7.80 1.02
N ILE A 34 -5.82 7.07 0.07
CA ILE A 34 -4.42 6.68 0.16
C ILE A 34 -3.52 7.90 -0.01
N TYR A 35 -3.82 8.77 -0.99
CA TYR A 35 -2.99 9.93 -1.21
C TYR A 35 -2.97 10.82 0.03
N ASN A 36 -4.13 11.06 0.61
CA ASN A 36 -4.21 11.91 1.79
C ASN A 36 -3.47 11.30 2.98
N ALA A 37 -3.58 10.00 3.14
CA ALA A 37 -2.87 9.33 4.22
C ALA A 37 -1.36 9.43 4.04
N VAL A 38 -0.89 9.23 2.82
CA VAL A 38 0.54 9.33 2.55
C VAL A 38 1.00 10.76 2.78
N TYR A 39 0.24 11.73 2.29
CA TYR A 39 0.63 13.11 2.44
C TYR A 39 0.76 13.49 3.91
N HIS A 40 -0.16 13.02 4.75
CA HIS A 40 -0.08 13.32 6.16
C HIS A 40 1.14 12.70 6.82
N LEU A 41 1.62 11.61 6.28
CA LEU A 41 2.76 10.94 6.86
C LEU A 41 4.09 11.48 6.37
N VAL A 42 4.14 11.97 5.13
CA VAL A 42 5.43 12.42 4.59
C VAL A 42 5.53 13.94 4.43
N GLY A 43 4.42 14.62 4.35
CA GLY A 43 4.43 16.09 4.37
C GLY A 43 4.89 16.77 3.10
N SER A 44 5.04 16.04 2.02
CA SER A 44 5.53 16.61 0.76
C SER A 44 4.65 16.12 -0.36
N VAL A 45 4.14 17.03 -1.17
CA VAL A 45 3.27 16.64 -2.28
C VAL A 45 3.98 15.76 -3.29
N PRO A 46 5.18 16.10 -3.76
CA PRO A 46 5.83 15.21 -4.72
C PRO A 46 6.09 13.82 -4.16
N ASP A 47 6.50 13.75 -2.89
CA ASP A 47 6.73 12.44 -2.29
C ASP A 47 5.44 11.68 -2.14
N ALA A 48 4.36 12.37 -1.78
CA ALA A 48 3.08 11.71 -1.62
C ALA A 48 2.58 11.13 -2.94
N GLU A 49 2.78 11.87 -4.01
CA GLU A 49 2.36 11.39 -5.33
C GLU A 49 3.14 10.15 -5.73
N ASP A 50 4.45 10.19 -5.53
CA ASP A 50 5.28 9.05 -5.89
C ASP A 50 4.96 7.84 -5.05
N LEU A 51 4.79 8.03 -3.76
CA LEU A 51 4.54 6.90 -2.87
C LEU A 51 3.15 6.32 -3.09
N ALA A 52 2.17 7.15 -3.35
CA ALA A 52 0.83 6.64 -3.65
C ALA A 52 0.85 5.78 -4.89
N GLN A 53 1.60 6.21 -5.91
CA GLN A 53 1.73 5.43 -7.10
C GLN A 53 2.38 4.09 -6.80
N ASP A 54 3.44 4.09 -5.99
CA ASP A 54 4.09 2.86 -5.59
C ASP A 54 3.13 1.92 -4.90
N VAL A 55 2.26 2.46 -4.05
CA VAL A 55 1.29 1.66 -3.34
C VAL A 55 0.37 0.96 -4.34
N PHE A 56 -0.10 1.70 -5.32
CA PHE A 56 -1.04 1.15 -6.30
C PHE A 56 -0.39 0.08 -7.15
N VAL A 57 0.88 0.27 -7.50
CA VAL A 57 1.60 -0.74 -8.28
C VAL A 57 1.84 -2.00 -7.44
N LYS A 58 2.22 -1.83 -6.19
CA LYS A 58 2.45 -2.97 -5.32
C LYS A 58 1.16 -3.74 -5.09
N ALA A 59 0.07 -3.02 -4.92
CA ALA A 59 -1.22 -3.66 -4.73
C ALA A 59 -1.64 -4.44 -5.96
N PHE A 60 -1.36 -3.89 -7.13
CA PHE A 60 -1.73 -4.59 -8.36
C PHE A 60 -0.98 -5.91 -8.46
N LYS A 61 0.28 -5.90 -8.11
CA LYS A 61 1.10 -7.10 -8.18
C LYS A 61 0.70 -8.14 -7.13
N ALA A 62 0.07 -7.71 -6.06
CA ALA A 62 -0.26 -8.61 -4.96
C ALA A 62 -1.75 -8.93 -4.86
N ILE A 63 -2.57 -8.38 -5.75
CA ILE A 63 -4.01 -8.50 -5.57
C ILE A 63 -4.51 -9.93 -5.63
N ASP A 64 -3.86 -10.77 -6.41
CA ASP A 64 -4.29 -12.13 -6.52
C ASP A 64 -3.99 -12.92 -5.24
N ARG A 65 -3.16 -12.40 -4.36
CA ARG A 65 -2.87 -13.06 -3.10
C ARG A 65 -3.65 -12.49 -1.94
N PHE A 66 -4.48 -11.46 -2.20
CA PHE A 66 -5.28 -10.85 -1.15
C PHE A 66 -6.35 -11.86 -0.73
N ARG A 67 -6.36 -12.21 0.54
CA ARG A 67 -7.25 -13.26 1.01
C ARG A 67 -8.61 -12.79 1.41
N ARG A 68 -8.86 -11.52 1.30
CA ARG A 68 -10.18 -10.92 1.60
C ARG A 68 -10.60 -11.12 3.04
N GLN A 69 -9.64 -11.18 3.94
CA GLN A 69 -9.95 -11.29 5.34
C GLN A 69 -10.12 -9.92 5.98
N SER A 70 -9.93 -8.87 5.20
CA SER A 70 -10.21 -7.51 5.63
C SER A 70 -10.80 -6.80 4.45
N ARG A 71 -11.22 -5.55 4.65
CA ARG A 71 -11.67 -4.76 3.54
C ARG A 71 -10.52 -4.47 2.62
N PHE A 72 -10.82 -4.22 1.36
CA PHE A 72 -9.78 -3.87 0.40
C PHE A 72 -9.02 -2.63 0.87
N SER A 73 -9.74 -1.63 1.38
CA SER A 73 -9.09 -0.40 1.82
C SER A 73 -8.13 -0.66 2.98
N THR A 74 -8.47 -1.58 3.88
CA THR A 74 -7.59 -1.90 4.99
C THR A 74 -6.33 -2.59 4.51
N TRP A 75 -6.48 -3.51 3.58
CA TRP A 75 -5.34 -4.20 3.00
C TRP A 75 -4.43 -3.21 2.28
N LEU A 76 -5.04 -2.31 1.51
CA LEU A 76 -4.31 -1.31 0.77
C LEU A 76 -3.56 -0.37 1.73
N TYR A 77 -4.21 -0.03 2.83
CA TYR A 77 -3.59 0.84 3.82
C TYR A 77 -2.34 0.18 4.42
N GLY A 78 -2.39 -1.14 4.62
CA GLY A 78 -1.21 -1.86 5.09
C GLY A 78 -0.06 -1.78 4.11
N ILE A 79 -0.36 -1.89 2.81
CA ILE A 79 0.67 -1.74 1.80
C ILE A 79 1.22 -0.32 1.86
N MET A 80 0.34 0.65 2.04
CA MET A 80 0.76 2.04 2.11
C MET A 80 1.69 2.28 3.30
N LEU A 81 1.35 1.76 4.46
CA LEU A 81 2.20 1.94 5.63
C LEU A 81 3.58 1.32 5.42
N ASN A 82 3.60 0.16 4.81
CA ASN A 82 4.86 -0.49 4.55
C ASN A 82 5.70 0.30 3.54
N THR A 83 5.04 0.86 2.54
CA THR A 83 5.73 1.68 1.54
C THR A 83 6.31 2.93 2.18
N VAL A 84 5.55 3.58 3.06
CA VAL A 84 6.02 4.78 3.72
C VAL A 84 7.16 4.44 4.69
N ARG A 85 7.04 3.33 5.38
CA ARG A 85 8.09 2.90 6.29
C ARG A 85 9.40 2.65 5.54
N ASN A 86 9.30 2.03 4.37
CA ASN A 86 10.49 1.80 3.56
C ASN A 86 11.07 3.10 3.04
N HIS A 87 10.21 4.04 2.69
CA HIS A 87 10.66 5.37 2.26
C HIS A 87 11.46 6.05 3.37
N TRP A 88 10.96 6.03 4.61
CA TRP A 88 11.69 6.63 5.73
C TRP A 88 12.97 5.89 6.03
N ARG A 89 12.94 4.60 5.90
CA ARG A 89 14.14 3.79 6.13
C ARG A 89 15.23 4.14 5.11
N ARG A 90 14.86 4.31 3.86
CA ARG A 90 15.82 4.68 2.83
C ARG A 90 16.38 6.08 3.09
N LYS A 91 15.53 6.99 3.54
CA LYS A 91 15.99 8.31 3.84
C LYS A 91 16.99 8.30 4.99
N ARG A 92 16.71 7.55 6.02
CA ARG A 92 17.63 7.43 7.13
C ARG A 92 18.96 6.83 6.71
N THR A 93 18.91 5.85 5.84
CA THR A 93 20.10 5.24 5.33
C THR A 93 20.96 6.23 4.59
N ILE A 94 20.36 7.03 3.76
CA ILE A 94 21.09 8.03 3.01
C ILE A 94 21.73 9.04 3.95
N TYR A 95 20.99 9.52 4.93
CA TYR A 95 21.55 10.45 5.89
C TYR A 95 22.66 9.80 6.71
N SER A 96 22.51 8.55 7.05
CA SER A 96 23.51 7.86 7.80
C SER A 96 24.78 7.68 7.00
N LEU A 97 24.66 7.38 5.72
CA LEU A 97 25.82 7.26 4.88
C LEU A 97 26.54 8.58 4.76
N ASP A 98 25.82 9.65 4.64
CA ASP A 98 26.44 10.96 4.55
C ASP A 98 27.12 11.31 5.85
N ALA A 99 26.53 10.95 6.94
CA ALA A 99 27.05 11.37 8.22
C ALA A 99 28.18 10.50 8.72
N VAL A 100 28.13 9.20 8.49
CA VAL A 100 29.12 8.36 9.04
C VAL A 100 29.89 7.62 8.03
N GLY A 101 29.72 7.90 6.84
CA GLY A 101 30.56 7.25 5.91
C GLY A 101 30.18 5.87 5.55
N GLY A 102 29.04 5.59 5.61
CA GLY A 102 28.62 4.43 5.04
C GLY A 102 28.56 3.15 5.71
N GLU A 103 28.37 3.11 6.89
CA GLU A 103 28.28 2.02 7.54
C GLU A 103 27.18 1.21 7.20
N ASP A 104 27.13 0.13 7.23
CA ASP A 104 26.14 -0.64 6.88
C ASP A 104 24.87 -0.41 7.30
N SER A 105 24.02 -0.24 6.67
CA SER A 105 22.78 -0.14 7.08
C SER A 105 22.10 -1.31 6.65
N PRO A 106 21.24 -1.79 7.36
CA PRO A 106 20.54 -2.95 7.08
C PRO A 106 19.70 -2.76 5.89
N SER A 107 19.81 -3.57 4.97
CA SER A 107 18.99 -3.43 3.86
C SER A 107 17.66 -3.96 4.15
N PRO A 108 16.66 -3.42 3.62
CA PRO A 108 15.33 -3.86 3.83
C PRO A 108 15.17 -5.25 3.31
N ASP A 109 14.43 -6.02 3.98
CA ASP A 109 14.22 -7.35 3.60
C ASP A 109 13.10 -7.43 2.61
N PRO A 110 13.33 -7.77 1.40
CA PRO A 110 12.29 -7.82 0.41
C PRO A 110 11.21 -8.82 0.72
N GLU A 111 11.56 -9.84 1.48
CA GLU A 111 10.58 -10.77 1.76
C GLU A 111 9.59 -10.28 2.69
N SER A 112 9.97 -9.45 3.61
CA SER A 112 9.02 -8.88 4.49
C SER A 112 8.05 -8.01 3.75
N ASP A 113 8.49 -7.37 2.70
CA ASP A 113 7.58 -6.57 1.94
C ASP A 113 6.57 -7.45 1.24
N ALA A 114 6.95 -8.61 0.84
CA ALA A 114 6.06 -9.45 0.12
C ALA A 114 4.95 -10.01 0.99
N ASP A 115 5.29 -10.39 2.21
CA ASP A 115 4.30 -10.96 3.07
C ASP A 115 3.65 -9.97 3.96
N GLY A 116 4.35 -8.96 4.30
CA GLY A 116 3.93 -8.04 5.31
C GLY A 116 2.64 -7.30 5.06
N PRO A 117 2.33 -6.89 3.84
CA PRO A 117 1.16 -6.04 3.66
C PRO A 117 -0.14 -6.68 4.13
N ALA A 118 -0.35 -7.90 3.79
CA ALA A 118 -1.59 -8.53 4.17
C ALA A 118 -1.65 -8.75 5.66
N GLU A 119 -0.56 -9.17 6.25
CA GLU A 119 -0.53 -9.37 7.66
C GLU A 119 -0.69 -8.10 8.41
N MET A 120 -0.05 -7.04 7.96
CA MET A 120 -0.19 -5.77 8.61
C MET A 120 -1.60 -5.24 8.52
N ALA A 121 -2.25 -5.44 7.39
CA ALA A 121 -3.62 -5.00 7.25
C ALA A 121 -4.52 -5.76 8.21
N GLN A 122 -4.31 -7.02 8.37
CA GLN A 122 -5.11 -7.80 9.29
C GLN A 122 -4.89 -7.39 10.73
N ARG A 123 -3.66 -7.10 11.08
CA ARG A 123 -3.37 -6.66 12.42
C ARG A 123 -4.01 -5.32 12.70
N ARG A 124 -3.98 -4.42 11.74
CA ARG A 124 -4.59 -3.13 11.92
C ARG A 124 -6.09 -3.26 12.04
N GLU A 125 -6.67 -4.16 11.31
CA GLU A 125 -8.07 -4.36 11.40
C GLU A 125 -8.45 -4.88 12.78
N ARG A 126 -7.68 -5.77 13.33
CA ARG A 126 -7.93 -6.26 14.67
C ARG A 126 -7.79 -5.17 15.70
N VAL A 127 -6.80 -4.32 15.55
CA VAL A 127 -6.62 -3.22 16.46
C VAL A 127 -7.80 -2.27 16.38
N ARG A 128 -8.27 -2.01 15.20
CA ARG A 128 -9.41 -1.14 15.09
C ARG A 128 -10.65 -1.73 15.66
N ALA A 129 -10.81 -3.01 15.64
CA ALA A 129 -11.98 -3.64 16.16
C ALA A 129 -12.02 -3.56 17.67
N VAL A 130 -10.90 -3.37 18.29
CA VAL A 130 -10.87 -3.18 19.70
C VAL A 130 -11.24 -1.74 20.06
#